data_0b4adb1db4bbe2f6603bfc3da873cb22
#
_entry.id   0b4adb1db4bbe2f6603bfc3da873cb22
#
_cell.length_a   1.000
_cell.length_b   1.000
_cell.length_c   1.000
_cell.angle_alpha   90.00
_cell.angle_beta   90.00
_cell.angle_gamma   90.00
#
_symmetry.space_group_name_H-M   'P 1'
#
loop_
_entity.id
_entity.type
_entity.pdbx_description
1 polymer ?
#
loop_
_entity_poly.entity_id
_entity_poly.type
_entity_poly.pdbx_seq_one_letter_code
_entity_poly.pdbx_strand_id
1 'polypeptide(L)'
;MLAVLAILATVGFTSCDELAVEDNPMQSYLTMRTSDVTLKVGETYVRKAVAAGTAVVVYSSSDATVATVDQEGKVTAINPGTATITAQTTGYNAEGKKIYLAEEKSYKVTVKADLSTPLTLQVLKPGTIVVNKPQPGMQYSLNGGAKKAVPDGTAINGGDLSVGDKVSFYGDGTNITTYYVGTTGTKISGGTAEVKAYGNIMSLVDEKNFATNKTLTGWYAFRALFYDNTYLTDASDLLLPATTLTARCYQSMFQGCTRLTAAPELPATDLTGASYCYYSMFAGCTRLTAAPELPATDLTGAGYCYCNMFNGCTSLIAAPELKATKIASSCYNNMFKGCTNLTTAPAELPAMTAAYGCYAGMFMNCTRLTTAPKLPATTLAYDCYYVMFSGCTSLTNAYVKAPYTTSSNECYNMFVGCTNAATLHTTAVNKASWDGVMGGPTKTWSSWTTASDWTD
;
A
#
# COMPACT_ATOMS: atom_id res chain seq x y z
N MET A 1 17.94 14.38 -2.97
CA MET A 1 18.35 15.80 -2.88
C MET A 1 19.50 16.07 -1.90
N LEU A 2 19.91 15.15 -1.05
CA LEU A 2 21.05 15.36 -0.12
C LEU A 2 22.43 14.88 -0.66
N ALA A 3 22.48 14.05 -1.67
CA ALA A 3 23.77 13.56 -2.21
C ALA A 3 24.45 14.49 -3.23
N VAL A 4 23.73 15.47 -3.78
CA VAL A 4 24.29 16.43 -4.73
C VAL A 4 24.97 17.64 -4.04
N LEU A 5 24.64 17.88 -2.76
CA LEU A 5 25.24 19.01 -2.02
C LEU A 5 26.63 18.73 -1.44
N ALA A 6 27.03 17.45 -1.32
CA ALA A 6 28.30 17.09 -0.70
C ALA A 6 29.54 17.24 -1.62
N ILE A 7 29.36 17.35 -2.94
CA ILE A 7 30.48 17.46 -3.91
C ILE A 7 30.82 18.94 -4.21
N LEU A 8 29.90 19.89 -3.89
CA LEU A 8 30.13 21.33 -4.13
C LEU A 8 30.87 22.06 -2.98
N ALA A 9 31.16 21.37 -1.87
CA ALA A 9 31.71 22.03 -0.65
C ALA A 9 33.24 21.99 -0.53
N THR A 10 34.00 21.48 -1.52
CA THR A 10 35.46 21.38 -1.43
C THR A 10 36.26 22.18 -2.47
N VAL A 11 35.61 23.04 -3.23
CA VAL A 11 36.36 23.98 -4.10
C VAL A 11 36.33 25.35 -3.43
N GLY A 12 37.40 25.67 -2.69
CA GLY A 12 37.61 26.95 -2.08
C GLY A 12 37.76 28.05 -3.14
N PHE A 13 36.89 29.04 -3.07
CA PHE A 13 37.04 30.28 -3.82
C PHE A 13 38.08 31.17 -3.12
N THR A 14 39.26 31.32 -3.75
CA THR A 14 40.14 32.44 -3.44
C THR A 14 40.30 33.29 -4.70
N SER A 15 40.05 34.60 -4.46
CA SER A 15 40.35 35.79 -5.24
C SER A 15 39.48 36.15 -6.44
N CYS A 16 38.88 37.31 -6.29
CA CYS A 16 38.55 38.23 -7.37
C CYS A 16 39.82 38.51 -8.18
N ASP A 17 39.76 38.35 -9.48
CA ASP A 17 40.18 39.39 -10.43
C ASP A 17 39.87 38.96 -11.86
N GLU A 18 39.54 40.00 -12.59
CA GLU A 18 39.50 40.15 -14.04
C GLU A 18 38.22 39.89 -14.78
N LEU A 19 37.76 40.99 -15.23
CA LEU A 19 36.73 41.26 -16.20
C LEU A 19 36.87 40.43 -17.50
N ALA A 20 35.82 39.76 -17.80
CA ALA A 20 35.15 39.68 -19.07
C ALA A 20 36.00 39.45 -20.34
N VAL A 21 36.03 38.26 -20.74
CA VAL A 21 35.63 37.94 -22.11
C VAL A 21 34.22 37.38 -22.03
N GLU A 22 33.26 37.92 -22.73
CA GLU A 22 31.98 37.32 -22.99
C GLU A 22 32.28 36.07 -23.85
N ASP A 23 32.69 34.99 -23.19
CA ASP A 23 32.69 33.67 -23.76
C ASP A 23 31.22 33.28 -23.92
N ASN A 24 30.74 33.46 -25.14
CA ASN A 24 29.47 32.90 -25.56
C ASN A 24 29.56 31.38 -25.22
N PRO A 25 28.90 30.85 -24.21
CA PRO A 25 29.11 29.48 -23.79
C PRO A 25 28.70 28.58 -24.93
N MET A 26 29.65 27.79 -25.43
CA MET A 26 29.37 26.83 -26.49
C MET A 26 28.25 25.91 -26.04
N GLN A 27 27.29 25.64 -26.90
CA GLN A 27 26.19 24.73 -26.61
C GLN A 27 26.78 23.36 -26.31
N SER A 28 26.52 22.83 -25.11
CA SER A 28 26.93 21.47 -24.80
C SER A 28 25.99 20.50 -25.51
N TYR A 29 26.57 19.54 -26.18
CA TYR A 29 25.81 18.45 -26.77
C TYR A 29 25.86 17.27 -25.80
N LEU A 30 24.72 16.97 -25.14
CA LEU A 30 24.55 15.74 -24.39
C LEU A 30 23.74 14.76 -25.24
N THR A 31 24.34 13.65 -25.63
CA THR A 31 23.66 12.59 -26.35
C THR A 31 23.47 11.38 -25.44
N MET A 32 22.24 10.92 -25.34
CA MET A 32 21.85 9.69 -24.65
C MET A 32 20.56 9.16 -25.28
N ARG A 33 20.41 7.85 -25.38
CA ARG A 33 19.13 7.27 -25.77
C ARG A 33 18.10 7.57 -24.66
N THR A 34 16.90 8.01 -25.05
CA THR A 34 15.81 8.35 -24.11
C THR A 34 14.68 7.33 -24.10
N SER A 35 14.82 6.20 -24.83
CA SER A 35 13.82 5.11 -24.78
C SER A 35 13.80 4.46 -23.40
N ASP A 36 12.59 4.20 -22.90
CA ASP A 36 12.38 3.56 -21.60
C ASP A 36 12.95 2.13 -21.57
N VAL A 37 13.29 1.67 -20.37
CA VAL A 37 13.89 0.36 -20.11
C VAL A 37 13.07 -0.36 -19.05
N THR A 38 12.86 -1.67 -19.25
CA THR A 38 12.26 -2.55 -18.24
C THR A 38 13.30 -3.54 -17.75
N LEU A 39 13.49 -3.62 -16.44
CA LEU A 39 14.42 -4.53 -15.75
C LEU A 39 13.65 -5.36 -14.73
N LYS A 40 14.18 -6.52 -14.36
CA LYS A 40 13.75 -7.25 -13.15
C LYS A 40 14.62 -6.83 -11.98
N VAL A 41 14.11 -7.01 -10.76
CA VAL A 41 14.89 -6.80 -9.54
C VAL A 41 16.22 -7.56 -9.62
N GLY A 42 17.32 -6.87 -9.30
CA GLY A 42 18.67 -7.40 -9.35
C GLY A 42 19.35 -7.33 -10.72
N GLU A 43 18.62 -7.04 -11.82
CA GLU A 43 19.24 -6.83 -13.12
C GLU A 43 19.97 -5.49 -13.19
N THR A 44 20.99 -5.44 -14.04
CA THR A 44 21.76 -4.22 -14.29
C THR A 44 21.69 -3.86 -15.77
N TYR A 45 21.74 -2.55 -16.06
CA TYR A 45 21.71 -2.02 -17.41
C TYR A 45 22.64 -0.82 -17.52
N VAL A 46 23.48 -0.77 -18.56
CA VAL A 46 24.42 0.34 -18.76
C VAL A 46 23.95 1.23 -19.90
N ARG A 47 23.82 2.52 -19.63
CA ARG A 47 23.54 3.54 -20.65
C ARG A 47 24.41 4.76 -20.41
N LYS A 48 25.46 4.88 -21.21
CA LYS A 48 26.34 6.03 -21.14
C LYS A 48 25.77 7.21 -21.93
N ALA A 49 25.78 8.35 -21.29
CA ALA A 49 25.62 9.64 -21.98
C ALA A 49 26.98 10.11 -22.46
N VAL A 50 27.00 10.75 -23.62
CA VAL A 50 28.21 11.32 -24.22
C VAL A 50 28.01 12.83 -24.28
N ALA A 51 28.91 13.56 -23.62
CA ALA A 51 28.96 15.02 -23.68
C ALA A 51 30.04 15.49 -24.66
N ALA A 52 29.87 16.69 -25.22
CA ALA A 52 30.86 17.30 -26.04
C ALA A 52 32.11 17.71 -25.24
N GLY A 53 33.27 17.51 -25.81
CA GLY A 53 34.56 17.97 -25.23
C GLY A 53 34.87 17.30 -23.90
N THR A 54 35.21 18.12 -22.90
CA THR A 54 35.60 17.69 -21.54
C THR A 54 34.53 17.92 -20.52
N ALA A 55 33.26 18.12 -20.93
CA ALA A 55 32.16 18.34 -20.00
C ALA A 55 31.91 17.12 -19.10
N VAL A 56 31.75 17.36 -17.81
CA VAL A 56 31.46 16.31 -16.84
C VAL A 56 30.00 15.95 -16.89
N VAL A 57 29.68 14.64 -16.98
CA VAL A 57 28.33 14.10 -16.88
C VAL A 57 28.10 13.56 -15.49
N VAL A 58 26.99 13.96 -14.87
CA VAL A 58 26.53 13.45 -13.57
C VAL A 58 25.22 12.71 -13.78
N TYR A 59 25.11 11.54 -13.16
CA TYR A 59 23.89 10.73 -13.19
C TYR A 59 23.13 10.81 -11.88
N SER A 60 21.81 10.78 -11.98
CA SER A 60 20.93 10.72 -10.83
C SER A 60 19.70 9.84 -11.10
N SER A 61 19.13 9.31 -10.05
CA SER A 61 17.85 8.60 -10.07
C SER A 61 16.80 9.40 -9.30
N SER A 62 15.59 9.51 -9.83
CA SER A 62 14.47 10.14 -9.13
C SER A 62 14.01 9.34 -7.91
N ASP A 63 14.29 8.02 -7.89
CA ASP A 63 13.98 7.13 -6.79
C ASP A 63 15.05 6.03 -6.69
N ALA A 64 16.01 6.22 -5.79
CA ALA A 64 17.09 5.28 -5.55
C ALA A 64 16.62 4.00 -4.83
N THR A 65 15.41 3.98 -4.28
CA THR A 65 14.82 2.74 -3.71
C THR A 65 14.32 1.81 -4.80
N VAL A 66 13.94 2.34 -5.96
CA VAL A 66 13.51 1.57 -7.14
C VAL A 66 14.71 1.19 -8.01
N ALA A 67 15.55 2.16 -8.37
CA ALA A 67 16.74 1.92 -9.17
C ALA A 67 17.85 2.92 -8.82
N THR A 68 19.08 2.43 -8.65
CA THR A 68 20.26 3.28 -8.51
C THR A 68 20.99 3.43 -9.85
N VAL A 69 21.80 4.47 -9.97
CA VAL A 69 22.70 4.67 -11.11
C VAL A 69 24.07 5.13 -10.61
N ASP A 70 25.14 4.58 -11.15
CA ASP A 70 26.52 5.04 -10.89
C ASP A 70 26.97 6.10 -11.91
N GLN A 71 28.19 6.60 -11.73
CA GLN A 71 28.74 7.65 -12.60
C GLN A 71 29.20 7.13 -13.98
N GLU A 72 29.18 5.82 -14.20
CA GLU A 72 29.41 5.17 -15.49
C GLU A 72 28.12 4.93 -16.26
N GLY A 73 26.95 5.34 -15.68
CA GLY A 73 25.61 5.15 -16.26
C GLY A 73 25.10 3.71 -16.13
N LYS A 74 25.66 2.93 -15.18
CA LYS A 74 25.17 1.59 -14.85
C LYS A 74 24.02 1.72 -13.85
N VAL A 75 22.84 1.32 -14.30
CA VAL A 75 21.64 1.23 -13.49
C VAL A 75 21.59 -0.13 -12.82
N THR A 76 21.21 -0.17 -11.53
CA THR A 76 20.90 -1.40 -10.80
C THR A 76 19.45 -1.34 -10.34
N ALA A 77 18.64 -2.32 -10.75
CA ALA A 77 17.25 -2.47 -10.35
C ALA A 77 17.15 -3.01 -8.91
N ILE A 78 16.55 -2.27 -8.01
CA ILE A 78 16.50 -2.58 -6.57
C ILE A 78 15.14 -3.16 -6.16
N ASN A 79 14.06 -2.39 -6.33
CA ASN A 79 12.70 -2.81 -6.01
C ASN A 79 11.74 -2.52 -7.17
N PRO A 80 10.59 -3.23 -7.25
CA PRO A 80 9.56 -2.94 -8.23
C PRO A 80 9.10 -1.48 -8.16
N GLY A 81 8.87 -0.89 -9.32
CA GLY A 81 8.46 0.50 -9.43
C GLY A 81 8.98 1.16 -10.70
N THR A 82 8.91 2.48 -10.75
CA THR A 82 9.43 3.27 -11.88
C THR A 82 10.29 4.41 -11.34
N ALA A 83 11.53 4.50 -11.82
CA ALA A 83 12.42 5.60 -11.55
C ALA A 83 12.81 6.29 -12.88
N THR A 84 13.04 7.60 -12.85
CA THR A 84 13.62 8.34 -13.97
C THR A 84 15.13 8.47 -13.73
N ILE A 85 15.90 7.99 -14.67
CA ILE A 85 17.36 8.17 -14.68
C ILE A 85 17.68 9.38 -15.54
N THR A 86 18.39 10.32 -14.95
CA THR A 86 18.79 11.57 -15.61
C THR A 86 20.32 11.63 -15.70
N ALA A 87 20.84 11.93 -16.90
CA ALA A 87 22.21 12.34 -17.12
C ALA A 87 22.22 13.85 -17.38
N GLN A 88 23.07 14.58 -16.69
CA GLN A 88 23.18 16.02 -16.78
C GLN A 88 24.63 16.45 -16.92
N THR A 89 24.92 17.41 -17.82
CA THR A 89 26.21 18.08 -17.84
C THR A 89 26.23 19.20 -16.82
N THR A 90 27.34 19.36 -16.09
CA THR A 90 27.50 20.42 -15.11
C THR A 90 27.77 21.79 -15.73
N GLY A 91 28.06 21.86 -17.02
CA GLY A 91 28.54 23.07 -17.71
C GLY A 91 29.98 23.42 -17.39
N TYR A 92 30.69 22.59 -16.63
CA TYR A 92 32.08 22.76 -16.22
C TYR A 92 32.91 21.56 -16.68
N ASN A 93 34.22 21.78 -16.92
CA ASN A 93 35.18 20.71 -17.16
C ASN A 93 35.69 20.12 -15.82
N ALA A 94 36.58 19.11 -15.93
CA ALA A 94 37.17 18.46 -14.75
C ALA A 94 38.01 19.41 -13.87
N GLU A 95 38.53 20.47 -14.43
CA GLU A 95 39.30 21.51 -13.74
C GLU A 95 38.39 22.62 -13.14
N GLY A 96 37.05 22.49 -13.25
CA GLY A 96 36.09 23.43 -12.70
C GLY A 96 35.90 24.72 -13.52
N LYS A 97 36.42 24.78 -14.76
CA LYS A 97 36.22 25.92 -15.65
C LYS A 97 34.88 25.78 -16.38
N LYS A 98 34.08 26.86 -16.39
CA LYS A 98 32.82 26.91 -17.15
C LYS A 98 33.09 26.90 -18.63
N ILE A 99 32.56 25.93 -19.36
CA ILE A 99 32.84 25.73 -20.79
C ILE A 99 31.58 25.56 -21.63
N TYR A 100 30.44 25.14 -21.03
CA TYR A 100 29.22 24.83 -21.78
C TYR A 100 27.98 25.25 -21.03
N LEU A 101 26.82 25.31 -21.74
CA LEU A 101 25.52 25.35 -21.11
C LEU A 101 25.20 23.95 -20.57
N ALA A 102 24.56 23.90 -19.37
CA ALA A 102 24.11 22.63 -18.83
C ALA A 102 22.96 22.05 -19.69
N GLU A 103 23.05 20.77 -19.99
CA GLU A 103 21.97 20.00 -20.64
C GLU A 103 21.64 18.76 -19.85
N GLU A 104 20.41 18.29 -19.98
CA GLU A 104 19.97 17.04 -19.40
C GLU A 104 19.24 16.15 -20.40
N LYS A 105 19.35 14.84 -20.20
CA LYS A 105 18.59 13.79 -20.88
C LYS A 105 18.14 12.77 -19.87
N SER A 106 16.93 12.27 -20.02
CA SER A 106 16.39 11.29 -19.10
C SER A 106 15.61 10.18 -19.80
N TYR A 107 15.44 9.06 -19.12
CA TYR A 107 14.60 7.94 -19.52
C TYR A 107 14.02 7.26 -18.28
N LYS A 108 12.89 6.57 -18.46
CA LYS A 108 12.28 5.80 -17.38
C LYS A 108 12.85 4.39 -17.30
N VAL A 109 13.08 3.93 -16.10
CA VAL A 109 13.40 2.55 -15.77
C VAL A 109 12.22 1.99 -14.99
N THR A 110 11.55 0.99 -15.56
CA THR A 110 10.50 0.22 -14.87
C THR A 110 11.10 -1.06 -14.34
N VAL A 111 11.15 -1.23 -13.03
CA VAL A 111 11.61 -2.45 -12.39
C VAL A 111 10.40 -3.33 -12.10
N LYS A 112 10.41 -4.54 -12.66
CA LYS A 112 9.38 -5.55 -12.42
C LYS A 112 9.83 -6.50 -11.33
N ALA A 113 8.87 -6.91 -10.49
CA ALA A 113 9.09 -7.94 -9.50
C ALA A 113 9.57 -9.25 -10.15
N ASP A 114 10.48 -9.95 -9.48
CA ASP A 114 10.87 -11.29 -9.89
C ASP A 114 9.81 -12.30 -9.41
N LEU A 115 8.90 -12.65 -10.32
CA LEU A 115 7.85 -13.63 -10.03
C LEU A 115 8.39 -15.07 -9.90
N SER A 116 9.65 -15.34 -10.21
CA SER A 116 10.25 -16.67 -10.12
C SER A 116 10.81 -17.01 -8.74
N THR A 117 10.94 -16.01 -7.86
CA THR A 117 11.28 -16.23 -6.44
C THR A 117 10.05 -16.74 -5.68
N PRO A 118 10.10 -17.93 -5.05
CA PRO A 118 8.97 -18.44 -4.26
C PRO A 118 8.71 -17.61 -3.01
N LEU A 119 7.53 -17.79 -2.38
CA LEU A 119 7.29 -17.25 -1.04
C LEU A 119 8.46 -17.62 -0.13
N THR A 120 9.14 -16.63 0.41
CA THR A 120 10.33 -16.80 1.24
C THR A 120 10.24 -15.94 2.50
N LEU A 121 10.55 -16.53 3.64
CA LEU A 121 10.80 -15.82 4.89
C LEU A 121 12.30 -15.71 5.10
N GLN A 122 12.80 -14.49 5.21
CA GLN A 122 14.18 -14.20 5.59
C GLN A 122 14.25 -13.85 7.08
N VAL A 123 15.13 -14.51 7.79
CA VAL A 123 15.37 -14.27 9.23
C VAL A 123 16.13 -12.96 9.43
N LEU A 124 15.56 -12.06 10.21
CA LEU A 124 16.16 -10.77 10.60
C LEU A 124 16.74 -10.82 12.02
N LYS A 125 16.14 -11.64 12.91
CA LYS A 125 16.69 -11.99 14.22
C LYS A 125 16.57 -13.49 14.45
N PRO A 126 17.56 -14.12 15.10
CA PRO A 126 17.58 -15.57 15.31
C PRO A 126 16.34 -16.08 16.04
N GLY A 127 15.99 -17.31 15.79
CA GLY A 127 14.86 -17.98 16.41
C GLY A 127 14.24 -19.04 15.50
N THR A 128 13.06 -19.50 15.85
CA THR A 128 12.34 -20.55 15.11
C THR A 128 11.28 -19.98 14.18
N ILE A 129 11.01 -20.69 13.09
CA ILE A 129 9.80 -20.52 12.25
C ILE A 129 8.97 -21.79 12.42
N VAL A 130 7.67 -21.62 12.70
CA VAL A 130 6.73 -22.74 12.87
C VAL A 130 5.54 -22.55 11.95
N VAL A 131 5.17 -23.63 11.26
CA VAL A 131 3.96 -23.70 10.44
C VAL A 131 2.97 -24.62 11.12
N ASN A 132 1.77 -24.14 11.35
CA ASN A 132 0.69 -24.93 11.94
C ASN A 132 -0.26 -25.39 10.84
N LYS A 133 -0.59 -26.67 10.85
CA LYS A 133 -1.48 -27.33 9.88
C LYS A 133 -1.06 -27.05 8.44
N PRO A 134 0.17 -27.43 8.05
CA PRO A 134 0.61 -27.30 6.67
C PRO A 134 -0.36 -28.04 5.75
N GLN A 135 -0.69 -27.43 4.60
CA GLN A 135 -1.47 -28.11 3.58
C GLN A 135 -0.74 -29.40 3.12
N PRO A 136 -1.47 -30.45 2.72
CA PRO A 136 -0.85 -31.65 2.18
C PRO A 136 0.13 -31.32 1.02
N GLY A 137 1.27 -31.97 0.97
CA GLY A 137 2.29 -31.74 -0.05
C GLY A 137 3.12 -30.45 0.12
N MET A 138 2.87 -29.64 1.16
CA MET A 138 3.66 -28.42 1.41
C MET A 138 5.10 -28.77 1.75
N GLN A 139 6.03 -28.15 1.06
CA GLN A 139 7.46 -28.31 1.23
C GLN A 139 8.14 -26.98 1.55
N TYR A 140 9.34 -27.05 2.14
CA TYR A 140 10.23 -25.92 2.30
C TYR A 140 11.64 -26.24 1.84
N SER A 141 12.40 -25.20 1.48
CA SER A 141 13.84 -25.24 1.25
C SER A 141 14.51 -24.22 2.17
N LEU A 142 15.58 -24.62 2.85
CA LEU A 142 16.41 -23.72 3.64
C LEU A 142 17.63 -23.34 2.81
N ASN A 143 17.86 -22.02 2.60
CA ASN A 143 19.00 -21.44 1.88
C ASN A 143 19.22 -22.06 0.48
N GLY A 144 18.12 -22.41 -0.23
CA GLY A 144 18.19 -23.04 -1.56
C GLY A 144 18.63 -24.51 -1.55
N GLY A 145 18.71 -25.14 -0.37
CA GLY A 145 18.99 -26.57 -0.24
C GLY A 145 17.84 -27.47 -0.69
N ALA A 146 17.98 -28.77 -0.48
CA ALA A 146 16.96 -29.74 -0.84
C ALA A 146 15.62 -29.46 -0.17
N LYS A 147 14.52 -29.66 -0.91
CA LYS A 147 13.16 -29.52 -0.38
C LYS A 147 12.84 -30.62 0.62
N LYS A 148 12.20 -30.25 1.71
CA LYS A 148 11.72 -31.13 2.78
C LYS A 148 10.25 -30.86 3.03
N ALA A 149 9.52 -31.86 3.53
CA ALA A 149 8.15 -31.66 3.98
C ALA A 149 8.11 -30.65 5.14
N VAL A 150 7.11 -29.78 5.13
CA VAL A 150 6.90 -28.83 6.22
C VAL A 150 6.39 -29.58 7.44
N PRO A 151 7.08 -29.51 8.61
CA PRO A 151 6.61 -30.16 9.83
C PRO A 151 5.42 -29.42 10.41
N ASP A 152 4.44 -30.14 10.96
CA ASP A 152 3.28 -29.54 11.63
C ASP A 152 3.59 -29.16 13.07
N GLY A 153 3.36 -27.89 13.43
CA GLY A 153 3.45 -27.39 14.80
C GLY A 153 4.85 -27.40 15.43
N THR A 154 5.89 -27.75 14.67
CA THR A 154 7.27 -27.77 15.13
C THR A 154 8.18 -26.87 14.30
N ALA A 155 9.37 -26.56 14.84
CA ALA A 155 10.31 -25.66 14.18
C ALA A 155 10.80 -26.22 12.84
N ILE A 156 10.79 -25.37 11.80
CA ILE A 156 11.48 -25.63 10.54
C ILE A 156 12.93 -26.01 10.84
N ASN A 157 13.43 -27.05 10.17
CA ASN A 157 14.79 -27.58 10.35
C ASN A 157 15.12 -28.10 11.79
N GLY A 158 14.08 -28.22 12.65
CA GLY A 158 14.21 -28.78 14.00
C GLY A 158 14.87 -27.86 15.05
N GLY A 159 15.05 -26.57 14.77
CA GLY A 159 15.70 -25.66 15.72
C GLY A 159 15.75 -24.21 15.27
N ASP A 160 16.61 -23.45 15.93
CA ASP A 160 16.81 -22.04 15.65
C ASP A 160 17.48 -21.81 14.28
N LEU A 161 17.02 -20.76 13.61
CA LEU A 161 17.58 -20.24 12.39
C LEU A 161 18.42 -19.00 12.70
N SER A 162 19.45 -18.76 11.89
CA SER A 162 20.37 -17.63 12.01
C SER A 162 19.92 -16.44 11.18
N VAL A 163 20.43 -15.25 11.50
CA VAL A 163 20.22 -14.04 10.70
C VAL A 163 20.68 -14.29 9.26
N GLY A 164 19.82 -13.91 8.30
CA GLY A 164 20.07 -14.11 6.87
C GLY A 164 19.56 -15.43 6.31
N ASP A 165 19.22 -16.41 7.15
CA ASP A 165 18.60 -17.65 6.67
C ASP A 165 17.31 -17.37 5.92
N LYS A 166 17.09 -18.13 4.83
CA LYS A 166 15.94 -17.99 3.92
C LYS A 166 15.18 -19.31 3.87
N VAL A 167 13.92 -19.27 4.28
CA VAL A 167 13.02 -20.41 4.21
C VAL A 167 12.01 -20.16 3.09
N SER A 168 12.17 -20.88 1.98
CA SER A 168 11.27 -20.79 0.82
C SER A 168 10.23 -21.90 0.86
N PHE A 169 8.96 -21.57 0.54
CA PHE A 169 7.82 -22.49 0.65
C PHE A 169 7.23 -22.83 -0.71
N TYR A 170 6.75 -24.06 -0.84
CA TYR A 170 6.21 -24.63 -2.06
C TYR A 170 4.98 -25.48 -1.79
N GLY A 171 4.03 -25.49 -2.72
CA GLY A 171 2.86 -26.38 -2.75
C GLY A 171 2.88 -27.29 -3.95
N ASP A 172 2.07 -28.33 -3.93
CA ASP A 172 2.04 -29.38 -4.96
C ASP A 172 0.99 -29.14 -6.08
N GLY A 173 0.26 -28.04 -6.04
CA GLY A 173 -0.79 -27.69 -7.00
C GLY A 173 -2.14 -28.37 -6.75
N THR A 174 -2.26 -29.22 -5.75
CA THR A 174 -3.49 -29.98 -5.49
C THR A 174 -4.36 -29.39 -4.39
N ASN A 175 -3.76 -28.64 -3.46
CA ASN A 175 -4.45 -28.09 -2.30
C ASN A 175 -4.02 -26.67 -2.04
N ILE A 176 -4.92 -25.73 -2.23
CA ILE A 176 -4.80 -24.37 -1.71
C ILE A 176 -5.43 -24.41 -0.32
N THR A 177 -4.87 -23.64 0.64
CA THR A 177 -5.34 -23.54 2.02
C THR A 177 -6.86 -23.55 2.12
N THR A 178 -7.47 -24.71 2.12
CA THR A 178 -8.92 -24.85 2.18
C THR A 178 -9.38 -24.81 3.63
N TYR A 179 -10.18 -23.82 3.93
CA TYR A 179 -10.93 -23.80 5.18
C TYR A 179 -12.25 -24.54 4.99
N TYR A 180 -12.39 -25.68 5.65
CA TYR A 180 -13.71 -26.23 5.94
C TYR A 180 -14.23 -25.66 7.26
N VAL A 181 -15.54 -25.42 7.36
CA VAL A 181 -16.19 -24.97 8.61
C VAL A 181 -15.72 -25.88 9.75
N GLY A 182 -15.02 -25.29 10.74
CA GLY A 182 -14.45 -26.02 11.88
C GLY A 182 -12.99 -26.45 11.76
N THR A 183 -12.29 -26.21 10.64
CA THR A 183 -10.85 -26.47 10.51
C THR A 183 -10.09 -25.16 10.28
N THR A 184 -8.97 -24.99 10.96
CA THR A 184 -8.03 -23.89 10.69
C THR A 184 -7.12 -24.33 9.53
N GLY A 185 -7.04 -23.49 8.46
CA GLY A 185 -6.10 -23.71 7.35
C GLY A 185 -4.63 -23.52 7.79
N THR A 186 -3.71 -23.71 6.85
CA THR A 186 -2.26 -23.49 7.07
C THR A 186 -1.99 -22.11 7.63
N LYS A 187 -1.19 -22.04 8.69
CA LYS A 187 -0.73 -20.80 9.31
C LYS A 187 0.79 -20.79 9.48
N ILE A 188 1.43 -19.75 8.96
CA ILE A 188 2.85 -19.46 9.22
C ILE A 188 2.86 -18.36 10.30
N SER A 189 2.57 -18.74 11.54
CA SER A 189 2.36 -17.79 12.64
C SER A 189 3.02 -18.18 13.95
N GLY A 190 3.69 -19.33 13.99
CA GLY A 190 4.44 -19.79 15.15
C GLY A 190 5.92 -19.46 15.05
N GLY A 191 6.61 -19.66 16.18
CA GLY A 191 8.05 -19.47 16.28
C GLY A 191 8.45 -18.17 16.99
N THR A 192 9.74 -17.84 16.92
CA THR A 192 10.37 -16.71 17.63
C THR A 192 11.26 -15.84 16.73
N ALA A 193 11.62 -16.33 15.53
CA ALA A 193 12.45 -15.58 14.58
C ALA A 193 11.73 -14.34 14.06
N GLU A 194 12.36 -13.17 14.18
CA GLU A 194 11.86 -11.98 13.47
C GLU A 194 12.18 -12.15 11.98
N VAL A 195 11.16 -11.97 11.15
CA VAL A 195 11.24 -12.26 9.72
C VAL A 195 10.65 -11.15 8.84
N LYS A 196 11.15 -11.07 7.59
CA LYS A 196 10.43 -10.44 6.49
C LYS A 196 9.95 -11.49 5.49
N ALA A 197 8.80 -11.23 4.87
CA ALA A 197 8.24 -12.06 3.81
C ALA A 197 8.44 -11.39 2.45
N TYR A 198 8.87 -12.17 1.45
CA TYR A 198 9.03 -11.70 0.08
C TYR A 198 8.82 -12.84 -0.93
N GLY A 199 8.85 -12.50 -2.23
CA GLY A 199 8.66 -13.47 -3.30
C GLY A 199 7.18 -13.76 -3.59
N ASN A 200 6.93 -14.69 -4.47
CA ASN A 200 5.62 -14.95 -5.06
C ASN A 200 4.85 -16.00 -4.25
N ILE A 201 3.74 -15.57 -3.64
CA ILE A 201 2.89 -16.45 -2.82
C ILE A 201 2.29 -17.63 -3.61
N MET A 202 2.16 -17.49 -4.94
CA MET A 202 1.60 -18.55 -5.78
C MET A 202 2.45 -19.82 -5.81
N SER A 203 3.71 -19.76 -5.30
CA SER A 203 4.53 -20.95 -5.07
C SER A 203 3.88 -21.97 -4.11
N LEU A 204 2.99 -21.50 -3.22
CA LEU A 204 2.17 -22.36 -2.35
C LEU A 204 1.01 -23.05 -3.12
N VAL A 205 0.66 -22.55 -4.30
CA VAL A 205 -0.40 -23.12 -5.15
C VAL A 205 0.18 -24.16 -6.08
N ASP A 206 1.24 -23.80 -6.80
CA ASP A 206 1.86 -24.65 -7.83
C ASP A 206 3.35 -24.30 -7.98
N GLU A 207 4.22 -25.12 -7.43
CA GLU A 207 5.67 -24.88 -7.47
C GLU A 207 6.26 -24.84 -8.88
N LYS A 208 5.59 -25.40 -9.88
CA LYS A 208 6.11 -25.48 -11.25
C LYS A 208 5.73 -24.28 -12.10
N ASN A 209 4.54 -23.70 -11.88
CA ASN A 209 3.97 -22.67 -12.75
C ASN A 209 3.69 -21.35 -12.03
N PHE A 210 4.06 -21.21 -10.75
CA PHE A 210 3.71 -20.02 -9.95
C PHE A 210 4.19 -18.69 -10.56
N ALA A 211 5.29 -18.69 -11.30
CA ALA A 211 5.83 -17.49 -11.93
C ALA A 211 4.89 -16.86 -12.98
N THR A 212 4.01 -17.67 -13.58
CA THR A 212 3.06 -17.23 -14.61
C THR A 212 1.61 -17.31 -14.17
N ASN A 213 1.31 -18.06 -13.09
CA ASN A 213 -0.05 -18.23 -12.60
C ASN A 213 -0.55 -16.96 -11.90
N LYS A 214 -1.66 -16.38 -12.40
CA LYS A 214 -2.34 -15.20 -11.87
C LYS A 214 -3.78 -15.45 -11.47
N THR A 215 -4.18 -16.71 -11.34
CA THR A 215 -5.58 -17.10 -11.08
C THR A 215 -5.66 -17.94 -9.83
N LEU A 216 -6.57 -17.58 -8.94
CA LEU A 216 -6.97 -18.40 -7.80
C LEU A 216 -8.27 -19.13 -8.15
N THR A 217 -8.29 -20.45 -8.08
CA THR A 217 -9.46 -21.27 -8.40
C THR A 217 -10.21 -21.77 -7.18
N GLY A 218 -9.54 -21.77 -6.00
CA GLY A 218 -10.12 -22.26 -4.74
C GLY A 218 -10.63 -21.12 -3.85
N TRP A 219 -11.75 -21.31 -3.19
CA TRP A 219 -12.21 -20.44 -2.11
C TRP A 219 -11.23 -20.52 -0.93
N TYR A 220 -11.13 -19.42 -0.15
CA TYR A 220 -10.27 -19.33 1.03
C TYR A 220 -8.76 -19.41 0.76
N ALA A 221 -8.29 -19.28 -0.50
CA ALA A 221 -6.85 -19.29 -0.79
C ALA A 221 -6.12 -18.24 0.06
N PHE A 222 -5.06 -18.65 0.75
CA PHE A 222 -4.22 -17.84 1.65
C PHE A 222 -4.96 -17.20 2.83
N ARG A 223 -6.20 -17.65 3.14
CA ARG A 223 -6.91 -17.16 4.33
C ARG A 223 -6.09 -17.42 5.57
N ALA A 224 -5.91 -16.36 6.38
CA ALA A 224 -5.23 -16.41 7.67
C ALA A 224 -3.79 -16.99 7.63
N LEU A 225 -3.10 -16.93 6.47
CA LEU A 225 -1.77 -17.55 6.31
C LEU A 225 -0.76 -17.05 7.35
N PHE A 226 -0.72 -15.74 7.63
CA PHE A 226 0.13 -15.11 8.65
C PHE A 226 -0.68 -14.62 9.87
N TYR A 227 -1.88 -15.12 10.09
CA TYR A 227 -2.75 -14.68 11.18
C TYR A 227 -2.05 -14.78 12.54
N ASP A 228 -2.07 -13.67 13.32
CA ASP A 228 -1.40 -13.51 14.62
C ASP A 228 0.12 -13.78 14.58
N ASN A 229 0.78 -13.60 13.42
CA ASN A 229 2.23 -13.65 13.36
C ASN A 229 2.81 -12.34 13.92
N THR A 230 3.22 -12.38 15.18
CA THR A 230 3.80 -11.23 15.89
C THR A 230 5.31 -11.05 15.62
N TYR A 231 5.92 -11.85 14.77
CA TYR A 231 7.32 -11.81 14.40
C TYR A 231 7.58 -11.36 12.96
N LEU A 232 6.52 -11.32 12.12
CA LEU A 232 6.57 -10.75 10.78
C LEU A 232 6.61 -9.23 10.86
N THR A 233 7.68 -8.62 10.33
CA THR A 233 7.90 -7.17 10.42
C THR A 233 7.72 -6.43 9.11
N ASP A 234 7.92 -7.10 7.98
CA ASP A 234 7.85 -6.53 6.65
C ASP A 234 7.32 -7.54 5.64
N ALA A 235 6.40 -7.11 4.79
CA ALA A 235 5.85 -7.88 3.68
C ALA A 235 5.77 -7.05 2.38
N SER A 236 6.46 -5.91 2.30
CA SER A 236 6.42 -5.01 1.13
C SER A 236 6.86 -5.69 -0.16
N ASP A 237 7.80 -6.63 -0.08
CA ASP A 237 8.32 -7.38 -1.23
C ASP A 237 7.56 -8.70 -1.49
N LEU A 238 6.50 -8.97 -0.73
CA LEU A 238 5.65 -10.13 -0.96
C LEU A 238 4.72 -9.88 -2.15
N LEU A 239 4.78 -10.75 -3.14
CA LEU A 239 4.01 -10.63 -4.36
C LEU A 239 2.71 -11.42 -4.27
N LEU A 240 1.59 -10.75 -4.48
CA LEU A 240 0.24 -11.30 -4.57
C LEU A 240 -0.26 -11.17 -6.02
N PRO A 241 0.32 -11.89 -7.01
CA PRO A 241 0.16 -11.57 -8.43
C PRO A 241 -1.20 -11.96 -9.01
N ALA A 242 -2.07 -12.60 -8.24
CA ALA A 242 -3.39 -13.02 -8.72
C ALA A 242 -4.26 -11.80 -9.03
N THR A 243 -4.72 -11.71 -10.28
CA THR A 243 -5.65 -10.68 -10.75
C THR A 243 -7.09 -11.17 -10.77
N THR A 244 -7.30 -12.49 -10.83
CA THR A 244 -8.61 -13.13 -10.69
C THR A 244 -8.69 -13.74 -9.30
N LEU A 245 -9.56 -13.18 -8.47
CA LEU A 245 -9.75 -13.58 -7.08
C LEU A 245 -11.01 -14.41 -6.90
N THR A 246 -11.05 -15.21 -5.85
CA THR A 246 -12.19 -15.98 -5.43
C THR A 246 -12.68 -15.53 -4.06
N ALA A 247 -13.88 -15.98 -3.67
CA ALA A 247 -14.43 -15.61 -2.38
C ALA A 247 -13.49 -16.02 -1.23
N ARG A 248 -13.32 -15.11 -0.27
CA ARG A 248 -12.53 -15.29 0.97
C ARG A 248 -11.04 -15.59 0.77
N CYS A 249 -10.49 -15.45 -0.45
CA CYS A 249 -9.03 -15.44 -0.61
C CYS A 249 -8.44 -14.27 0.18
N TYR A 250 -7.22 -14.36 0.65
CA TYR A 250 -6.55 -13.34 1.49
C TYR A 250 -7.33 -12.88 2.74
N GLN A 251 -8.51 -13.45 3.06
CA GLN A 251 -9.28 -13.10 4.26
C GLN A 251 -8.40 -13.25 5.50
N SER A 252 -8.29 -12.21 6.33
CA SER A 252 -7.52 -12.19 7.58
C SER A 252 -6.04 -12.59 7.44
N MET A 253 -5.45 -12.46 6.23
CA MET A 253 -4.11 -13.00 5.93
C MET A 253 -3.04 -12.49 6.89
N PHE A 254 -3.06 -11.20 7.25
CA PHE A 254 -2.13 -10.57 8.18
C PHE A 254 -2.80 -10.06 9.45
N GLN A 255 -4.04 -10.48 9.72
CA GLN A 255 -4.75 -10.03 10.93
C GLN A 255 -3.92 -10.36 12.18
N GLY A 256 -3.75 -9.35 13.07
CA GLY A 256 -2.98 -9.53 14.30
C GLY A 256 -1.46 -9.53 14.13
N CYS A 257 -0.92 -9.24 12.94
CA CYS A 257 0.52 -9.05 12.73
C CYS A 257 0.96 -7.71 13.35
N THR A 258 1.02 -7.65 14.68
CA THR A 258 1.21 -6.39 15.43
C THR A 258 2.56 -5.72 15.18
N ARG A 259 3.55 -6.41 14.61
CA ARG A 259 4.87 -5.87 14.28
C ARG A 259 5.04 -5.53 12.80
N LEU A 260 4.05 -5.82 11.95
CA LEU A 260 4.11 -5.53 10.52
C LEU A 260 4.11 -4.02 10.28
N THR A 261 5.17 -3.51 9.63
CA THR A 261 5.36 -2.09 9.33
C THR A 261 5.03 -1.72 7.89
N ALA A 262 5.16 -2.69 6.96
CA ALA A 262 4.94 -2.50 5.52
C ALA A 262 4.12 -3.65 4.93
N ALA A 263 3.09 -3.32 4.17
CA ALA A 263 2.16 -4.24 3.53
C ALA A 263 2.58 -4.56 2.08
N PRO A 264 2.17 -5.71 1.51
CA PRO A 264 2.33 -5.99 0.09
C PRO A 264 1.39 -5.15 -0.77
N GLU A 265 1.72 -4.99 -2.05
CA GLU A 265 0.81 -4.43 -3.05
C GLU A 265 -0.38 -5.36 -3.33
N LEU A 266 -1.54 -4.77 -3.65
CA LEU A 266 -2.78 -5.47 -3.99
C LEU A 266 -3.17 -5.16 -5.44
N PRO A 267 -2.68 -5.91 -6.43
CA PRO A 267 -2.79 -5.55 -7.84
C PRO A 267 -4.15 -5.84 -8.49
N ALA A 268 -5.07 -6.54 -7.81
CA ALA A 268 -6.35 -6.90 -8.40
C ALA A 268 -7.25 -5.69 -8.61
N THR A 269 -7.60 -5.41 -9.86
CA THR A 269 -8.45 -4.29 -10.27
C THR A 269 -9.92 -4.67 -10.41
N ASP A 270 -10.21 -5.97 -10.58
CA ASP A 270 -11.56 -6.52 -10.67
C ASP A 270 -11.78 -7.51 -9.52
N LEU A 271 -12.74 -7.18 -8.66
CA LEU A 271 -13.14 -8.01 -7.52
C LEU A 271 -14.55 -8.58 -7.70
N THR A 272 -15.11 -8.55 -8.90
CA THR A 272 -16.48 -9.00 -9.18
C THR A 272 -16.69 -10.44 -8.68
N GLY A 273 -17.65 -10.62 -7.76
CA GLY A 273 -17.95 -11.93 -7.16
C GLY A 273 -16.98 -12.43 -6.10
N ALA A 274 -15.87 -11.73 -5.82
CA ALA A 274 -14.88 -12.11 -4.82
C ALA A 274 -15.27 -11.64 -3.40
N SER A 275 -16.43 -12.05 -2.91
CA SER A 275 -16.92 -11.68 -1.57
C SER A 275 -15.91 -12.02 -0.48
N TYR A 276 -15.75 -11.13 0.51
CA TYR A 276 -14.83 -11.30 1.65
C TYR A 276 -13.34 -11.45 1.26
N CYS A 277 -12.89 -11.15 0.02
CA CYS A 277 -11.53 -11.47 -0.42
C CYS A 277 -10.42 -10.81 0.42
N TYR A 278 -10.58 -9.56 0.85
CA TYR A 278 -9.64 -8.85 1.72
C TYR A 278 -10.24 -8.53 3.11
N TYR A 279 -11.29 -9.24 3.51
CA TYR A 279 -11.93 -9.06 4.81
C TYR A 279 -10.91 -9.16 5.95
N SER A 280 -10.82 -8.15 6.81
CA SER A 280 -9.91 -8.08 7.96
C SER A 280 -8.43 -8.33 7.63
N MET A 281 -7.98 -8.12 6.36
CA MET A 281 -6.64 -8.56 5.92
C MET A 281 -5.51 -8.03 6.81
N PHE A 282 -5.59 -6.78 7.25
CA PHE A 282 -4.59 -6.13 8.12
C PHE A 282 -5.16 -5.73 9.48
N ALA A 283 -6.34 -6.23 9.87
CA ALA A 283 -6.95 -5.84 11.15
C ALA A 283 -5.99 -6.12 12.32
N GLY A 284 -5.78 -5.13 13.19
CA GLY A 284 -4.87 -5.24 14.33
C GLY A 284 -3.37 -5.18 13.99
N CYS A 285 -2.99 -4.80 12.76
CA CYS A 285 -1.59 -4.49 12.41
C CYS A 285 -1.21 -3.12 13.01
N THR A 286 -0.96 -3.09 14.32
CA THR A 286 -0.83 -1.84 15.08
C THR A 286 0.40 -1.00 14.73
N ARG A 287 1.39 -1.56 14.02
CA ARG A 287 2.59 -0.85 13.55
C ARG A 287 2.54 -0.47 12.06
N LEU A 288 1.51 -0.85 11.33
CA LEU A 288 1.36 -0.50 9.92
C LEU A 288 1.13 1.02 9.78
N THR A 289 2.05 1.72 9.09
CA THR A 289 2.02 3.19 8.97
C THR A 289 1.39 3.67 7.66
N ALA A 290 1.41 2.85 6.61
CA ALA A 290 0.84 3.14 5.31
C ALA A 290 -0.02 1.97 4.81
N ALA A 291 -1.17 2.27 4.24
CA ALA A 291 -2.01 1.29 3.56
C ALA A 291 -1.53 1.08 2.12
N PRO A 292 -1.65 -0.13 1.56
CA PRO A 292 -1.45 -0.35 0.13
C PRO A 292 -2.55 0.33 -0.68
N GLU A 293 -2.29 0.61 -1.95
CA GLU A 293 -3.33 1.09 -2.88
C GLU A 293 -4.42 0.05 -3.11
N LEU A 294 -5.65 0.53 -3.33
CA LEU A 294 -6.84 -0.27 -3.64
C LEU A 294 -7.34 0.08 -5.03
N PRO A 295 -6.81 -0.57 -6.08
CA PRO A 295 -7.03 -0.15 -7.46
C PRO A 295 -8.41 -0.49 -8.03
N ALA A 296 -9.20 -1.35 -7.36
CA ALA A 296 -10.49 -1.81 -7.87
C ALA A 296 -11.51 -0.66 -7.99
N THR A 297 -12.16 -0.58 -9.15
CA THR A 297 -13.17 0.44 -9.50
C THR A 297 -14.60 -0.10 -9.51
N ASP A 298 -14.77 -1.41 -9.57
CA ASP A 298 -16.06 -2.11 -9.54
C ASP A 298 -16.01 -3.22 -8.48
N LEU A 299 -16.92 -3.14 -7.50
CA LEU A 299 -17.07 -4.12 -6.42
C LEU A 299 -18.40 -4.88 -6.52
N THR A 300 -19.01 -4.91 -7.70
CA THR A 300 -20.30 -5.60 -7.91
C THR A 300 -20.20 -7.06 -7.50
N GLY A 301 -21.06 -7.51 -6.59
CA GLY A 301 -21.04 -8.89 -6.08
C GLY A 301 -19.89 -9.20 -5.09
N ALA A 302 -19.01 -8.25 -4.78
CA ALA A 302 -17.90 -8.40 -3.83
C ALA A 302 -18.29 -7.96 -2.40
N GLY A 303 -19.41 -8.41 -1.89
CA GLY A 303 -19.85 -8.06 -0.54
C GLY A 303 -18.78 -8.32 0.51
N TYR A 304 -18.63 -7.42 1.48
CA TYR A 304 -17.64 -7.49 2.57
C TYR A 304 -16.17 -7.54 2.12
N CYS A 305 -15.82 -7.21 0.87
CA CYS A 305 -14.46 -7.42 0.35
C CYS A 305 -13.39 -6.66 1.14
N TYR A 306 -13.61 -5.42 1.54
CA TYR A 306 -12.68 -4.62 2.36
C TYR A 306 -13.20 -4.38 3.79
N CYS A 307 -14.23 -5.11 4.22
CA CYS A 307 -14.78 -4.98 5.56
C CYS A 307 -13.71 -5.25 6.63
N ASN A 308 -13.60 -4.38 7.64
CA ASN A 308 -12.60 -4.42 8.71
C ASN A 308 -11.12 -4.44 8.24
N MET A 309 -10.81 -4.09 7.00
CA MET A 309 -9.47 -4.34 6.42
C MET A 309 -8.33 -3.76 7.24
N PHE A 310 -8.48 -2.54 7.76
CA PHE A 310 -7.49 -1.85 8.61
C PHE A 310 -8.01 -1.59 10.03
N ASN A 311 -9.04 -2.31 10.47
CA ASN A 311 -9.61 -2.12 11.81
C ASN A 311 -8.52 -2.27 12.89
N GLY A 312 -8.33 -1.25 13.73
CA GLY A 312 -7.32 -1.25 14.80
C GLY A 312 -5.88 -1.06 14.33
N CYS A 313 -5.63 -0.61 13.10
CA CYS A 313 -4.30 -0.19 12.65
C CYS A 313 -3.95 1.17 13.27
N THR A 314 -3.57 1.16 14.54
CA THR A 314 -3.42 2.40 15.35
C THR A 314 -2.27 3.31 14.90
N SER A 315 -1.30 2.83 14.13
CA SER A 315 -0.21 3.64 13.56
C SER A 315 -0.49 4.17 12.16
N LEU A 316 -1.61 3.79 11.53
CA LEU A 316 -1.95 4.24 10.18
C LEU A 316 -2.23 5.75 10.17
N ILE A 317 -1.56 6.49 9.27
CA ILE A 317 -1.60 7.96 9.21
C ILE A 317 -2.59 8.46 8.15
N ALA A 318 -2.61 7.80 6.99
CA ALA A 318 -3.45 8.16 5.85
C ALA A 318 -4.19 6.94 5.30
N ALA A 319 -5.46 7.13 4.95
CA ALA A 319 -6.21 6.14 4.18
C ALA A 319 -5.82 6.20 2.69
N PRO A 320 -5.86 5.09 1.96
CA PRO A 320 -5.69 5.09 0.51
C PRO A 320 -6.93 5.69 -0.17
N GLU A 321 -6.77 6.21 -1.38
CA GLU A 321 -7.91 6.62 -2.20
C GLU A 321 -8.78 5.41 -2.58
N LEU A 322 -10.09 5.56 -2.51
CA LEU A 322 -11.06 4.54 -2.86
C LEU A 322 -11.64 4.85 -4.23
N LYS A 323 -11.33 4.02 -5.23
CA LYS A 323 -11.64 4.31 -6.64
C LYS A 323 -12.97 3.70 -7.11
N ALA A 324 -13.64 2.89 -6.26
CA ALA A 324 -14.84 2.15 -6.67
C ALA A 324 -16.09 3.03 -6.72
N THR A 325 -16.65 3.17 -7.91
CA THR A 325 -17.93 3.86 -8.15
C THR A 325 -19.13 2.92 -8.05
N LYS A 326 -18.93 1.61 -8.23
CA LYS A 326 -19.92 0.58 -7.99
C LYS A 326 -19.50 -0.23 -6.76
N ILE A 327 -20.38 -0.29 -5.78
CA ILE A 327 -20.10 -0.85 -4.46
C ILE A 327 -21.11 -1.94 -4.10
N ALA A 328 -20.69 -2.87 -3.25
CA ALA A 328 -21.51 -3.97 -2.75
C ALA A 328 -21.83 -3.79 -1.25
N SER A 329 -22.74 -4.63 -0.76
CA SER A 329 -23.12 -4.64 0.66
C SER A 329 -21.91 -4.78 1.58
N SER A 330 -21.83 -3.92 2.59
CA SER A 330 -20.80 -3.91 3.64
C SER A 330 -19.34 -3.93 3.15
N CYS A 331 -19.08 -3.51 1.90
CA CYS A 331 -17.73 -3.63 1.30
C CYS A 331 -16.66 -2.84 2.06
N TYR A 332 -16.98 -1.70 2.67
CA TYR A 332 -16.06 -0.86 3.46
C TYR A 332 -16.49 -0.74 4.93
N ASN A 333 -17.37 -1.64 5.41
CA ASN A 333 -17.86 -1.62 6.80
C ASN A 333 -16.68 -1.70 7.78
N ASN A 334 -16.62 -0.79 8.77
CA ASN A 334 -15.56 -0.70 9.78
C ASN A 334 -14.11 -0.67 9.24
N MET A 335 -13.89 -0.26 7.98
CA MET A 335 -12.59 -0.42 7.31
C MET A 335 -11.43 0.20 8.07
N PHE A 336 -11.60 1.41 8.62
CA PHE A 336 -10.60 2.15 9.41
C PHE A 336 -11.00 2.31 10.88
N LYS A 337 -11.97 1.53 11.37
CA LYS A 337 -12.40 1.62 12.76
C LYS A 337 -11.23 1.50 13.72
N GLY A 338 -11.09 2.44 14.66
CA GLY A 338 -10.03 2.42 15.66
C GLY A 338 -8.63 2.77 15.13
N CYS A 339 -8.49 3.32 13.92
CA CYS A 339 -7.24 3.88 13.43
C CYS A 339 -6.99 5.25 14.11
N THR A 340 -6.54 5.21 15.36
CA THR A 340 -6.48 6.40 16.24
C THR A 340 -5.48 7.46 15.78
N ASN A 341 -4.48 7.12 14.98
CA ASN A 341 -3.53 8.07 14.38
C ASN A 341 -3.91 8.55 12.98
N LEU A 342 -5.03 8.07 12.41
CA LEU A 342 -5.47 8.46 11.08
C LEU A 342 -5.83 9.96 11.06
N THR A 343 -5.10 10.75 10.28
CA THR A 343 -5.31 12.19 10.10
C THR A 343 -5.90 12.54 8.74
N THR A 344 -5.67 11.69 7.74
CA THR A 344 -6.07 11.93 6.34
C THR A 344 -7.01 10.82 5.87
N ALA A 345 -8.26 11.19 5.57
CA ALA A 345 -9.22 10.34 4.89
C ALA A 345 -9.01 10.40 3.35
N PRO A 346 -9.61 9.49 2.55
CA PRO A 346 -9.75 9.70 1.11
C PRO A 346 -10.40 11.06 0.82
N ALA A 347 -10.06 11.69 -0.30
CA ALA A 347 -10.68 12.98 -0.65
C ALA A 347 -12.19 12.84 -0.82
N GLU A 348 -12.64 11.73 -1.42
CA GLU A 348 -14.03 11.44 -1.69
C GLU A 348 -14.32 9.94 -1.66
N LEU A 349 -15.56 9.54 -1.36
CA LEU A 349 -16.09 8.20 -1.55
C LEU A 349 -16.95 8.20 -2.81
N PRO A 350 -16.44 7.79 -4.00
CA PRO A 350 -16.97 8.21 -5.30
C PRO A 350 -18.31 7.57 -5.72
N ALA A 351 -18.85 6.64 -4.93
CA ALA A 351 -20.13 5.99 -5.26
C ALA A 351 -21.31 6.94 -5.07
N MET A 352 -22.10 7.15 -6.14
CA MET A 352 -23.28 8.01 -6.13
C MET A 352 -24.53 7.33 -5.53
N THR A 353 -24.50 6.01 -5.43
CA THR A 353 -25.54 5.17 -4.80
C THR A 353 -24.90 4.30 -3.75
N ALA A 354 -25.38 4.42 -2.52
CA ALA A 354 -24.92 3.60 -1.40
C ALA A 354 -25.56 2.21 -1.42
N ALA A 355 -24.81 1.19 -1.00
CA ALA A 355 -25.29 -0.16 -0.78
C ALA A 355 -25.54 -0.41 0.72
N TYR A 356 -26.23 -1.50 1.06
CA TYR A 356 -26.49 -1.93 2.46
C TYR A 356 -25.22 -1.91 3.28
N GLY A 357 -25.19 -1.14 4.39
CA GLY A 357 -24.10 -1.08 5.36
C GLY A 357 -22.70 -0.77 4.78
N CYS A 358 -22.62 -0.25 3.55
CA CYS A 358 -21.35 -0.19 2.79
C CYS A 358 -20.26 0.61 3.48
N TYR A 359 -20.59 1.67 4.21
CA TYR A 359 -19.67 2.53 4.95
C TYR A 359 -19.95 2.56 6.47
N ALA A 360 -20.78 1.64 6.98
CA ALA A 360 -21.13 1.62 8.41
C ALA A 360 -19.86 1.52 9.27
N GLY A 361 -19.73 2.42 10.25
CA GLY A 361 -18.61 2.49 11.17
C GLY A 361 -17.24 2.72 10.54
N MET A 362 -17.17 3.14 9.27
CA MET A 362 -15.92 3.14 8.47
C MET A 362 -14.78 3.88 9.18
N PHE A 363 -15.02 5.02 9.80
CA PHE A 363 -14.04 5.82 10.54
C PHE A 363 -14.34 5.87 12.05
N MET A 364 -15.14 4.97 12.56
CA MET A 364 -15.49 4.94 13.99
C MET A 364 -14.23 4.94 14.86
N ASN A 365 -14.15 5.85 15.85
CA ASN A 365 -12.99 6.03 16.75
C ASN A 365 -11.66 6.42 16.05
N CYS A 366 -11.70 7.07 14.88
CA CYS A 366 -10.55 7.73 14.29
C CYS A 366 -10.37 9.09 15.00
N THR A 367 -9.80 9.07 16.20
CA THR A 367 -9.79 10.22 17.13
C THR A 367 -8.98 11.42 16.65
N ARG A 368 -8.06 11.25 15.69
CA ARG A 368 -7.24 12.33 15.11
C ARG A 368 -7.72 12.82 13.75
N LEU A 369 -8.78 12.24 13.19
CA LEU A 369 -9.34 12.66 11.91
C LEU A 369 -10.02 14.03 12.08
N THR A 370 -9.56 15.03 11.31
CA THR A 370 -10.09 16.40 11.36
C THR A 370 -11.12 16.71 10.27
N THR A 371 -11.00 16.06 9.11
CA THR A 371 -11.87 16.29 7.95
C THR A 371 -12.36 14.95 7.40
N ALA A 372 -13.66 14.82 7.25
CA ALA A 372 -14.29 13.66 6.62
C ALA A 372 -14.10 13.70 5.09
N PRO A 373 -14.13 12.55 4.40
CA PRO A 373 -14.20 12.54 2.93
C PRO A 373 -15.51 13.17 2.44
N LYS A 374 -15.55 13.64 1.20
CA LYS A 374 -16.81 13.99 0.55
C LYS A 374 -17.68 12.75 0.36
N LEU A 375 -18.97 12.86 0.67
CA LEU A 375 -19.98 11.80 0.52
C LEU A 375 -21.01 12.24 -0.55
N PRO A 376 -20.74 11.99 -1.85
CA PRO A 376 -21.56 12.48 -2.95
C PRO A 376 -22.85 11.67 -3.19
N ALA A 377 -23.00 10.50 -2.56
CA ALA A 377 -24.19 9.66 -2.75
C ALA A 377 -25.47 10.41 -2.39
N THR A 378 -26.43 10.36 -3.30
CA THR A 378 -27.78 10.95 -3.12
C THR A 378 -28.83 9.90 -2.80
N THR A 379 -28.56 8.63 -3.16
CA THR A 379 -29.41 7.48 -2.84
C THR A 379 -28.74 6.66 -1.74
N LEU A 380 -29.38 6.63 -0.58
CA LEU A 380 -28.90 5.94 0.59
C LEU A 380 -29.60 4.58 0.73
N ALA A 381 -28.92 3.62 1.32
CA ALA A 381 -29.43 2.29 1.67
C ALA A 381 -29.38 2.08 3.18
N TYR A 382 -30.03 1.04 3.65
CA TYR A 382 -30.07 0.64 5.06
C TYR A 382 -28.68 0.59 5.67
N ASP A 383 -28.45 1.22 6.82
CA ASP A 383 -27.20 1.31 7.59
C ASP A 383 -25.98 1.89 6.83
N CYS A 384 -26.12 2.50 5.64
CA CYS A 384 -24.96 2.85 4.80
C CYS A 384 -23.95 3.77 5.49
N TYR A 385 -24.39 4.75 6.30
CA TYR A 385 -23.55 5.66 7.10
C TYR A 385 -23.74 5.47 8.61
N TYR A 386 -24.34 4.35 9.03
CA TYR A 386 -24.56 4.04 10.45
C TYR A 386 -23.25 4.15 11.24
N VAL A 387 -23.21 4.96 12.30
CA VAL A 387 -22.07 5.26 13.20
C VAL A 387 -20.75 5.60 12.46
N MET A 388 -20.79 6.07 11.22
CA MET A 388 -19.64 6.17 10.33
C MET A 388 -18.46 6.94 10.94
N PHE A 389 -18.71 8.07 11.60
CA PHE A 389 -17.71 8.91 12.26
C PHE A 389 -17.85 8.91 13.79
N SER A 390 -18.60 7.95 14.36
CA SER A 390 -18.78 7.89 15.82
C SER A 390 -17.44 7.86 16.55
N GLY A 391 -17.26 8.75 17.54
CA GLY A 391 -16.02 8.86 18.31
C GLY A 391 -14.85 9.55 17.60
N CYS A 392 -15.07 10.21 16.46
CA CYS A 392 -14.05 11.06 15.80
C CYS A 392 -13.96 12.41 16.54
N THR A 393 -13.28 12.43 17.68
CA THR A 393 -13.25 13.56 18.61
C THR A 393 -12.57 14.82 18.06
N SER A 394 -11.70 14.69 17.05
CA SER A 394 -11.03 15.83 16.39
C SER A 394 -11.75 16.35 15.14
N LEU A 395 -12.87 15.71 14.73
CA LEU A 395 -13.54 16.07 13.49
C LEU A 395 -14.13 17.47 13.55
N THR A 396 -13.82 18.31 12.54
CA THR A 396 -14.25 19.70 12.42
C THR A 396 -15.00 19.99 11.11
N ASN A 397 -14.87 19.13 10.12
CA ASN A 397 -15.54 19.29 8.82
C ASN A 397 -16.07 17.96 8.30
N ALA A 398 -17.32 17.95 7.84
CA ALA A 398 -17.94 16.82 7.17
C ALA A 398 -18.72 17.30 5.95
N TYR A 399 -18.74 16.50 4.88
CA TYR A 399 -19.35 16.84 3.60
C TYR A 399 -20.33 15.75 3.18
N VAL A 400 -21.63 16.02 3.22
CA VAL A 400 -22.69 15.03 2.94
C VAL A 400 -23.70 15.62 1.96
N LYS A 401 -23.81 15.04 0.77
CA LYS A 401 -24.76 15.50 -0.27
C LYS A 401 -26.20 15.08 0.03
N ALA A 402 -26.41 13.87 0.56
CA ALA A 402 -27.73 13.34 0.88
C ALA A 402 -28.43 14.13 2.00
N PRO A 403 -29.79 14.10 2.07
CA PRO A 403 -30.53 14.58 3.23
C PRO A 403 -30.25 13.70 4.46
N TYR A 404 -30.42 14.28 5.66
CA TYR A 404 -30.45 13.48 6.87
C TYR A 404 -31.68 12.57 6.91
N THR A 405 -31.45 11.29 7.11
CA THR A 405 -32.50 10.28 7.27
C THR A 405 -32.06 9.17 8.20
N THR A 406 -33.01 8.63 8.94
CA THR A 406 -32.83 7.50 9.86
C THR A 406 -33.94 6.45 9.70
N SER A 407 -34.76 6.56 8.67
CA SER A 407 -35.88 5.65 8.43
C SER A 407 -35.47 4.18 8.34
N SER A 408 -34.26 3.95 7.82
CA SER A 408 -33.58 2.65 7.77
C SER A 408 -32.16 2.77 8.32
N ASN A 409 -31.96 3.52 9.40
CA ASN A 409 -30.69 3.79 10.08
C ASN A 409 -29.59 4.41 9.21
N GLU A 410 -29.91 4.97 8.03
CA GLU A 410 -28.90 5.42 7.04
C GLU A 410 -27.84 6.31 7.67
N CYS A 411 -28.25 7.37 8.40
CA CYS A 411 -27.37 8.32 9.08
C CYS A 411 -27.43 8.19 10.62
N TYR A 412 -27.98 7.09 11.15
CA TYR A 412 -28.19 6.94 12.59
C TYR A 412 -26.85 6.94 13.34
N ASN A 413 -26.76 7.79 14.37
CA ASN A 413 -25.56 7.96 15.20
C ASN A 413 -24.27 8.28 14.44
N MET A 414 -24.37 8.83 13.22
CA MET A 414 -23.24 9.07 12.31
C MET A 414 -22.08 9.82 12.99
N PHE A 415 -22.39 10.83 13.82
CA PHE A 415 -21.41 11.70 14.49
C PHE A 415 -21.46 11.62 16.03
N VAL A 416 -22.00 10.56 16.60
CA VAL A 416 -22.01 10.37 18.05
C VAL A 416 -20.60 10.39 18.61
N GLY A 417 -20.35 11.21 19.65
CA GLY A 417 -19.03 11.34 20.25
C GLY A 417 -18.04 12.23 19.48
N CYS A 418 -18.48 12.91 18.40
CA CYS A 418 -17.75 14.01 17.80
C CYS A 418 -17.95 15.26 18.64
N THR A 419 -17.01 15.56 19.53
CA THR A 419 -17.19 16.58 20.60
C THR A 419 -16.71 17.97 20.22
N ASN A 420 -15.92 18.11 19.15
CA ASN A 420 -15.48 19.41 18.67
C ASN A 420 -16.62 20.19 18.01
N ALA A 421 -16.55 21.52 18.04
CA ALA A 421 -17.36 22.37 17.20
C ALA A 421 -17.00 22.10 15.72
N ALA A 422 -17.99 21.79 14.90
CA ALA A 422 -17.76 21.36 13.55
C ALA A 422 -18.81 21.93 12.57
N THR A 423 -18.45 21.95 11.29
CA THR A 423 -19.37 22.35 10.21
C THR A 423 -19.69 21.15 9.33
N LEU A 424 -20.97 20.92 9.10
CA LEU A 424 -21.46 20.02 8.06
C LEU A 424 -21.73 20.83 6.80
N HIS A 425 -21.09 20.48 5.72
CA HIS A 425 -21.26 21.05 4.39
C HIS A 425 -22.24 20.17 3.59
N THR A 426 -23.30 20.77 3.08
CA THR A 426 -24.34 20.06 2.32
C THR A 426 -24.94 20.95 1.24
N THR A 427 -25.91 20.43 0.48
CA THR A 427 -26.62 21.21 -0.55
C THR A 427 -27.64 22.13 0.09
N ALA A 428 -28.01 23.22 -0.59
CA ALA A 428 -29.06 24.15 -0.13
C ALA A 428 -30.41 23.44 0.10
N VAL A 429 -30.73 22.45 -0.74
CA VAL A 429 -31.97 21.66 -0.64
C VAL A 429 -32.02 20.80 0.61
N ASN A 430 -30.87 20.21 0.99
CA ASN A 430 -30.79 19.24 2.08
C ASN A 430 -30.43 19.86 3.44
N LYS A 431 -30.05 21.16 3.45
CA LYS A 431 -29.67 21.88 4.67
C LYS A 431 -30.72 21.77 5.78
N ALA A 432 -32.00 21.98 5.45
CA ALA A 432 -33.09 21.97 6.43
C ALA A 432 -33.20 20.61 7.17
N SER A 433 -32.96 19.49 6.53
CA SER A 433 -32.98 18.16 7.16
C SER A 433 -31.86 18.00 8.20
N TRP A 434 -30.67 18.53 7.91
CA TRP A 434 -29.52 18.51 8.84
C TRP A 434 -29.68 19.54 9.96
N ASP A 435 -30.20 20.74 9.68
CA ASP A 435 -30.53 21.75 10.72
C ASP A 435 -31.51 21.20 11.77
N GLY A 436 -32.32 20.22 11.40
CA GLY A 436 -33.21 19.52 12.31
C GLY A 436 -32.49 18.78 13.45
N VAL A 437 -31.25 18.38 13.26
CA VAL A 437 -30.44 17.55 14.20
C VAL A 437 -29.16 18.21 14.66
N MET A 438 -28.71 19.28 14.01
CA MET A 438 -27.46 20.00 14.31
C MET A 438 -27.72 21.37 14.94
N GLY A 439 -26.79 21.80 15.80
CA GLY A 439 -26.80 23.11 16.46
C GLY A 439 -27.88 23.28 17.54
N GLY A 440 -27.48 23.81 18.68
CA GLY A 440 -28.39 24.13 19.82
C GLY A 440 -28.56 23.01 20.86
N PRO A 441 -28.95 23.38 22.07
CA PRO A 441 -28.86 22.50 23.26
C PRO A 441 -29.83 21.30 23.23
N THR A 442 -30.84 21.33 22.38
CA THR A 442 -31.83 20.24 22.24
C THR A 442 -31.61 19.33 21.05
N LYS A 443 -30.54 19.58 20.27
CA LYS A 443 -30.25 18.84 19.07
C LYS A 443 -29.30 17.66 19.35
N THR A 444 -29.37 16.64 18.50
CA THR A 444 -28.55 15.44 18.63
C THR A 444 -27.04 15.77 18.58
N TRP A 445 -26.65 16.77 17.75
CA TRP A 445 -25.28 17.25 17.62
C TRP A 445 -25.19 18.75 17.86
N SER A 446 -25.29 19.12 19.12
CA SER A 446 -25.47 20.52 19.59
C SER A 446 -24.30 21.44 19.26
N SER A 447 -23.08 20.91 19.15
CA SER A 447 -21.86 21.68 18.83
C SER A 447 -21.62 21.88 17.32
N TRP A 448 -22.48 21.32 16.46
CA TRP A 448 -22.31 21.38 15.00
C TRP A 448 -23.16 22.50 14.38
N THR A 449 -22.66 23.06 13.27
CA THR A 449 -23.37 23.99 12.39
C THR A 449 -23.51 23.40 11.00
N THR A 450 -24.46 23.91 10.21
CA THR A 450 -24.70 23.44 8.84
C THR A 450 -24.45 24.59 7.85
N ALA A 451 -23.63 24.34 6.85
CA ALA A 451 -23.39 25.24 5.71
C ALA A 451 -24.01 24.67 4.42
N SER A 452 -24.52 25.53 3.55
CA SER A 452 -25.12 25.14 2.26
C SER A 452 -24.17 25.46 1.09
N ASP A 453 -22.95 25.03 1.20
CA ASP A 453 -21.83 25.35 0.32
C ASP A 453 -21.22 24.11 -0.37
N TRP A 454 -22.01 23.04 -0.50
CA TRP A 454 -21.59 21.88 -1.30
C TRP A 454 -21.30 22.32 -2.73
N THR A 455 -20.09 22.03 -3.20
CA THR A 455 -19.68 22.19 -4.61
C THR A 455 -19.38 20.81 -5.21
N ASP A 456 -19.96 20.55 -6.38
CA ASP A 456 -19.73 19.31 -7.16
C ASP A 456 -18.34 19.27 -7.75
#